data_6eeb8237f26a9c4d0d056904239a3565
#
_entry.id   6eeb8237f26a9c4d0d056904239a3565
#
_cell.length_a   1.000
_cell.length_b   1.000
_cell.length_c   1.000
_cell.angle_alpha   90.00
_cell.angle_beta   90.00
_cell.angle_gamma   90.00
#
_symmetry.space_group_name_H-M   'P 1'
#
loop_
_entity.id
_entity.type
_entity.pdbx_description
1 polymer ?
#
loop_
_entity_poly.entity_id
_entity_poly.type
_entity_poly.pdbx_seq_one_letter_code
_entity_poly.pdbx_strand_id
1 'polypeptide(L)'
;MRTSPIALKKPTPVEEADTIIDIFDNTLFDVIPVIYRRFDDWVLGDKAGTVPPLCPAFFHPGSWIGSDRDGNPNVTAKVSREVAAKYFTHMVLKLEDKCRHIGRNLTLEATYSKPSAELINLWNHQVEMSPRYTARAELISEHEPHRAVMLVMADRLNATVRRITDTMYHSADEFLDDLRVVQRSLAACGAVRAAYGPVQTIIWQVESFGFHMVEMEFRQHSVVHARALKDIHENGIHGDLQPMTREVIDTFRAIGSIQKRYGKKMAHRYIISFTKSAQHVADVFELAHLSFAHEEDVPELDVIPLFEQLEDLEAASTCSIRCLRCPWCKSALPRPTAAWRSCWAIPTLPRMPVLPRPCSRCTPRRSASPSGQRRTISTWCSCTVAAVPWAVAAARPTRPCWRSPRVRSTASLSLPSRAKSSLPVTATARCSAPC
;
A
#
# COMPACT_ATOMS: atom_id res chain seq x y z
N MET A 1 30.54 6.72 3.67
CA MET A 1 30.33 5.86 2.49
C MET A 1 30.51 6.69 1.23
N ARG A 2 31.32 6.27 0.28
CA ARG A 2 31.47 6.95 -1.02
C ARG A 2 30.78 6.09 -2.06
N THR A 3 29.62 6.52 -2.54
CA THR A 3 28.87 5.84 -3.60
C THR A 3 29.13 6.53 -4.93
N SER A 4 29.19 5.78 -6.03
CA SER A 4 29.28 6.37 -7.37
C SER A 4 27.98 7.15 -7.65
N PRO A 5 28.04 8.42 -8.06
CA PRO A 5 26.86 9.22 -8.38
C PRO A 5 26.24 8.85 -9.74
N ILE A 6 26.89 7.98 -10.52
CA ILE A 6 26.47 7.61 -11.87
C ILE A 6 26.31 6.09 -11.92
N ALA A 7 25.10 5.64 -12.23
CA ALA A 7 24.84 4.25 -12.57
C ALA A 7 25.38 3.98 -14.00
N LEU A 8 26.20 2.94 -14.14
CA LEU A 8 26.81 2.55 -15.44
C LEU A 8 25.76 2.01 -16.43
N LYS A 9 24.62 1.53 -15.94
CA LYS A 9 23.53 0.97 -16.72
C LYS A 9 22.20 1.49 -16.20
N LYS A 10 21.28 1.87 -17.12
CA LYS A 10 19.90 2.18 -16.74
C LYS A 10 19.22 0.89 -16.28
N PRO A 11 18.61 0.85 -15.08
CA PRO A 11 17.90 -0.35 -14.61
C PRO A 11 16.69 -0.65 -15.50
N THR A 12 16.36 -1.92 -15.60
CA THR A 12 15.10 -2.37 -16.19
C THR A 12 13.95 -2.17 -15.19
N PRO A 13 12.69 -2.08 -15.61
CA PRO A 13 11.56 -1.97 -14.67
C PRO A 13 11.48 -3.11 -13.64
N VAL A 14 11.98 -4.29 -13.98
CA VAL A 14 12.04 -5.44 -13.05
C VAL A 14 13.13 -5.24 -12.00
N GLU A 15 14.31 -4.70 -12.39
CA GLU A 15 15.38 -4.33 -11.46
C GLU A 15 14.99 -3.13 -10.57
N GLU A 16 14.17 -2.19 -11.08
CA GLU A 16 13.59 -1.12 -10.27
C GLU A 16 12.64 -1.68 -9.18
N ALA A 17 11.90 -2.74 -9.50
CA ALA A 17 11.04 -3.40 -8.53
C ALA A 17 11.83 -4.02 -7.36
N ASP A 18 13.08 -4.49 -7.58
CA ASP A 18 13.96 -4.94 -6.50
C ASP A 18 14.28 -3.82 -5.51
N THR A 19 14.48 -2.60 -6.02
CA THR A 19 14.70 -1.43 -5.16
C THR A 19 13.50 -1.14 -4.25
N ILE A 20 12.26 -1.30 -4.76
CA ILE A 20 11.05 -1.15 -3.94
C ILE A 20 10.99 -2.24 -2.88
N ILE A 21 11.32 -3.48 -3.23
CA ILE A 21 11.38 -4.60 -2.28
C ILE A 21 12.41 -4.33 -1.19
N ASP A 22 13.59 -3.82 -1.54
CA ASP A 22 14.63 -3.48 -0.57
C ASP A 22 14.18 -2.38 0.41
N ILE A 23 13.51 -1.33 -0.08
CA ILE A 23 12.94 -0.28 0.76
C ILE A 23 11.86 -0.83 1.67
N PHE A 24 11.01 -1.70 1.14
CA PHE A 24 9.96 -2.36 1.89
C PHE A 24 10.55 -3.20 3.03
N ASP A 25 11.52 -4.05 2.74
CA ASP A 25 12.15 -4.95 3.71
C ASP A 25 12.95 -4.22 4.79
N ASN A 26 13.72 -3.22 4.39
CA ASN A 26 14.61 -2.52 5.31
C ASN A 26 13.91 -1.42 6.12
N THR A 27 12.69 -1.03 5.72
CA THR A 27 12.01 0.11 6.35
C THR A 27 10.52 -0.11 6.56
N LEU A 28 9.72 -0.21 5.48
CA LEU A 28 8.27 -0.04 5.59
C LEU A 28 7.59 -1.16 6.37
N PHE A 29 8.00 -2.41 6.15
CA PHE A 29 7.35 -3.58 6.75
C PHE A 29 7.39 -3.55 8.28
N ASP A 30 8.48 -3.10 8.88
CA ASP A 30 8.64 -3.05 10.33
C ASP A 30 8.29 -1.68 10.92
N VAL A 31 8.55 -0.57 10.20
CA VAL A 31 8.31 0.80 10.72
C VAL A 31 6.82 1.16 10.75
N ILE A 32 6.03 0.76 9.76
CA ILE A 32 4.61 1.13 9.71
C ILE A 32 3.81 0.64 10.92
N PRO A 33 3.91 -0.63 11.37
CA PRO A 33 3.26 -1.07 12.61
C PRO A 33 3.77 -0.34 13.86
N VAL A 34 5.05 0.07 13.88
CA VAL A 34 5.60 0.88 14.99
C VAL A 34 4.92 2.26 15.04
N ILE A 35 4.62 2.87 13.89
CA ILE A 35 3.89 4.13 13.84
C ILE A 35 2.48 3.95 14.42
N TYR A 36 1.75 2.90 14.04
CA TYR A 36 0.42 2.61 14.61
C TYR A 36 0.50 2.39 16.12
N ARG A 37 1.53 1.65 16.59
CA ARG A 37 1.77 1.45 18.01
C ARG A 37 2.01 2.77 18.75
N ARG A 38 2.75 3.71 18.15
CA ARG A 38 2.97 5.04 18.75
C ARG A 38 1.67 5.84 18.91
N PHE A 39 0.74 5.73 17.98
CA PHE A 39 -0.60 6.33 18.15
C PHE A 39 -1.35 5.70 19.31
N ASP A 40 -1.32 4.38 19.43
CA ASP A 40 -1.94 3.69 20.57
C ASP A 40 -1.26 4.08 21.91
N ASP A 41 0.07 4.18 21.95
CA ASP A 41 0.82 4.62 23.13
C ASP A 41 0.36 6.01 23.59
N TRP A 42 0.12 6.94 22.67
CA TRP A 42 -0.36 8.29 23.02
C TRP A 42 -1.80 8.30 23.55
N VAL A 43 -2.66 7.42 23.06
CA VAL A 43 -4.09 7.40 23.43
C VAL A 43 -4.36 6.49 24.63
N LEU A 44 -3.73 5.31 24.68
CA LEU A 44 -3.98 4.26 25.66
C LEU A 44 -3.00 4.30 26.86
N GLY A 45 -1.85 4.97 26.71
CA GLY A 45 -0.81 5.01 27.72
C GLY A 45 -0.33 3.60 28.10
N ASP A 46 -0.25 3.32 29.40
CA ASP A 46 0.24 2.04 29.93
C ASP A 46 -0.60 0.81 29.51
N LYS A 47 -1.80 1.02 28.98
CA LYS A 47 -2.65 -0.05 28.46
C LYS A 47 -2.31 -0.46 27.04
N ALA A 48 -1.50 0.31 26.32
CA ALA A 48 -1.10 -0.03 24.94
C ALA A 48 -0.41 -1.41 24.90
N GLY A 49 -0.77 -2.21 23.91
CA GLY A 49 -0.27 -3.58 23.76
C GLY A 49 -0.83 -4.61 24.77
N THR A 50 -1.80 -4.22 25.62
CA THR A 50 -2.50 -5.13 26.56
C THR A 50 -4.02 -5.12 26.35
N VAL A 51 -4.52 -4.17 25.57
CA VAL A 51 -5.93 -4.07 25.15
C VAL A 51 -6.01 -3.96 23.63
N PRO A 52 -7.19 -4.15 23.01
CA PRO A 52 -7.38 -3.94 21.58
C PRO A 52 -6.89 -2.57 21.15
N PRO A 53 -6.19 -2.46 19.99
CA PRO A 53 -5.70 -1.19 19.49
C PRO A 53 -6.84 -0.27 19.06
N LEU A 54 -6.63 1.04 19.18
CA LEU A 54 -7.55 2.05 18.67
C LEU A 54 -7.11 2.60 17.31
N CYS A 55 -5.81 2.49 16.99
CA CYS A 55 -5.29 2.96 15.72
C CYS A 55 -5.60 1.95 14.60
N PRO A 56 -6.46 2.30 13.62
CA PRO A 56 -6.66 1.46 12.45
C PRO A 56 -5.44 1.54 11.52
N ALA A 57 -5.26 0.53 10.66
CA ALA A 57 -4.31 0.63 9.56
C ALA A 57 -4.81 1.67 8.55
N PHE A 58 -4.02 2.70 8.30
CA PHE A 58 -4.36 3.80 7.38
C PHE A 58 -3.35 3.99 6.25
N PHE A 59 -2.23 3.30 6.29
CA PHE A 59 -1.19 3.39 5.26
C PHE A 59 -1.35 2.27 4.24
N HIS A 60 -1.54 2.64 2.98
CA HIS A 60 -1.62 1.73 1.83
C HIS A 60 -0.67 2.25 0.74
N PRO A 61 0.48 1.60 0.54
CA PRO A 61 1.47 2.07 -0.43
C PRO A 61 1.03 1.80 -1.87
N GLY A 62 1.26 2.78 -2.74
CA GLY A 62 1.14 2.66 -4.18
C GLY A 62 2.51 2.69 -4.87
N SER A 63 2.63 2.10 -6.05
CA SER A 63 3.83 2.16 -6.87
C SER A 63 3.49 2.14 -8.36
N TRP A 64 4.15 2.98 -9.13
CA TRP A 64 4.07 2.96 -10.61
C TRP A 64 5.13 2.09 -11.28
N ILE A 65 6.08 1.52 -10.51
CA ILE A 65 7.15 0.70 -11.06
C ILE A 65 6.56 -0.57 -11.69
N GLY A 66 6.91 -0.81 -12.96
CA GLY A 66 6.36 -1.91 -13.75
C GLY A 66 4.93 -1.70 -14.25
N SER A 67 4.33 -0.50 -14.04
CA SER A 67 2.96 -0.18 -14.45
C SER A 67 2.79 1.19 -15.12
N ASP A 68 3.77 2.10 -15.01
CA ASP A 68 3.77 3.39 -15.72
C ASP A 68 4.32 3.25 -17.14
N ARG A 69 3.44 3.43 -18.13
CA ARG A 69 3.77 3.35 -19.57
C ARG A 69 3.94 4.69 -20.22
N ASP A 70 3.69 5.79 -19.51
CA ASP A 70 3.80 7.13 -20.05
C ASP A 70 5.27 7.47 -20.32
N GLY A 71 5.62 7.52 -21.62
CA GLY A 71 6.99 7.76 -22.07
C GLY A 71 8.00 6.62 -21.84
N ASN A 72 7.58 5.44 -21.36
CA ASN A 72 8.47 4.30 -21.14
C ASN A 72 8.04 3.05 -21.94
N PRO A 73 8.62 2.82 -23.13
CA PRO A 73 8.28 1.66 -23.97
C PRO A 73 8.71 0.31 -23.37
N ASN A 74 9.56 0.30 -22.34
CA ASN A 74 10.03 -0.93 -21.71
C ASN A 74 9.02 -1.48 -20.70
N VAL A 75 8.00 -0.70 -20.30
CA VAL A 75 6.92 -1.16 -19.42
C VAL A 75 5.81 -1.75 -20.27
N THR A 76 5.85 -3.07 -20.44
CA THR A 76 4.87 -3.83 -21.22
C THR A 76 3.92 -4.61 -20.32
N ALA A 77 2.83 -5.13 -20.88
CA ALA A 77 1.90 -6.02 -20.20
C ALA A 77 2.60 -7.25 -19.58
N LYS A 78 3.64 -7.78 -20.26
CA LYS A 78 4.48 -8.87 -19.74
C LYS A 78 5.25 -8.44 -18.50
N VAL A 79 5.91 -7.29 -18.55
CA VAL A 79 6.68 -6.73 -17.42
C VAL A 79 5.78 -6.47 -16.22
N SER A 80 4.57 -5.94 -16.43
CA SER A 80 3.62 -5.72 -15.34
C SER A 80 3.22 -7.01 -14.63
N ARG A 81 2.97 -8.10 -15.38
CA ARG A 81 2.69 -9.42 -14.78
C ARG A 81 3.87 -9.96 -13.99
N GLU A 82 5.09 -9.77 -14.49
CA GLU A 82 6.33 -10.21 -13.84
C GLU A 82 6.57 -9.46 -12.52
N VAL A 83 6.43 -8.14 -12.54
CA VAL A 83 6.56 -7.30 -11.34
C VAL A 83 5.48 -7.63 -10.31
N ALA A 84 4.22 -7.81 -10.74
CA ALA A 84 3.13 -8.21 -9.87
C ALA A 84 3.40 -9.57 -9.18
N ALA A 85 3.88 -10.55 -9.95
CA ALA A 85 4.25 -11.86 -9.41
C ALA A 85 5.37 -11.76 -8.37
N LYS A 86 6.34 -10.90 -8.63
CA LYS A 86 7.49 -10.66 -7.76
C LYS A 86 7.06 -10.03 -6.43
N TYR A 87 6.27 -8.97 -6.45
CA TYR A 87 5.73 -8.32 -5.25
C TYR A 87 4.88 -9.27 -4.41
N PHE A 88 3.96 -10.00 -5.04
CA PHE A 88 3.12 -10.99 -4.37
C PHE A 88 3.94 -12.09 -3.70
N THR A 89 4.85 -12.71 -4.44
CA THR A 89 5.68 -13.81 -3.93
C THR A 89 6.50 -13.35 -2.74
N HIS A 90 7.14 -12.19 -2.87
CA HIS A 90 7.96 -11.61 -1.82
C HIS A 90 7.16 -11.34 -0.55
N MET A 91 6.00 -10.67 -0.69
CA MET A 91 5.15 -10.32 0.45
C MET A 91 4.63 -11.53 1.19
N VAL A 92 4.14 -12.55 0.47
CA VAL A 92 3.58 -13.74 1.11
C VAL A 92 4.67 -14.54 1.84
N LEU A 93 5.89 -14.64 1.28
CA LEU A 93 7.02 -15.28 1.96
C LEU A 93 7.46 -14.49 3.21
N LYS A 94 7.40 -13.17 3.16
CA LYS A 94 7.69 -12.32 4.32
C LYS A 94 6.68 -12.53 5.44
N LEU A 95 5.40 -12.63 5.09
CA LEU A 95 4.33 -12.96 6.04
C LEU A 95 4.47 -14.39 6.59
N GLU A 96 4.87 -15.34 5.74
CA GLU A 96 5.16 -16.72 6.17
C GLU A 96 6.23 -16.76 7.25
N ASP A 97 7.37 -16.10 7.00
CA ASP A 97 8.48 -16.04 7.96
C ASP A 97 8.03 -15.37 9.27
N LYS A 98 7.32 -14.25 9.20
CA LYS A 98 6.79 -13.54 10.36
C LYS A 98 5.81 -14.39 11.16
N CYS A 99 4.86 -15.05 10.47
CA CYS A 99 3.88 -15.96 11.07
C CYS A 99 4.57 -17.13 11.78
N ARG A 100 5.55 -17.75 11.13
CA ARG A 100 6.35 -18.83 11.67
C ARG A 100 7.18 -18.40 12.89
N HIS A 101 7.76 -17.20 12.83
CA HIS A 101 8.51 -16.63 13.95
C HIS A 101 7.60 -16.41 15.16
N ILE A 102 6.42 -15.81 14.98
CA ILE A 102 5.43 -15.62 16.05
C ILE A 102 5.01 -16.98 16.61
N GLY A 103 4.65 -17.94 15.75
CA GLY A 103 4.26 -19.28 16.17
C GLY A 103 5.31 -19.97 17.03
N ARG A 104 6.59 -19.91 16.64
CA ARG A 104 7.68 -20.51 17.44
C ARG A 104 7.81 -19.91 18.85
N ASN A 105 7.38 -18.69 19.06
CA ASN A 105 7.45 -18.01 20.35
C ASN A 105 6.18 -18.19 21.21
N LEU A 106 5.12 -18.79 20.67
CA LEU A 106 3.88 -19.09 21.41
C LEU A 106 3.97 -20.44 22.13
N THR A 107 4.85 -20.53 23.12
CA THR A 107 5.04 -21.71 23.96
C THR A 107 4.02 -21.76 25.11
N LEU A 108 2.72 -21.75 24.77
CA LEU A 108 1.61 -21.70 25.71
C LEU A 108 0.95 -23.08 25.79
N GLU A 109 1.17 -23.78 26.87
CA GLU A 109 0.57 -25.09 27.11
C GLU A 109 -0.93 -25.00 27.41
N ALA A 110 -1.72 -25.86 26.79
CA ALA A 110 -3.18 -25.87 26.83
C ALA A 110 -3.76 -26.04 28.24
N THR A 111 -3.07 -26.72 29.15
CA THR A 111 -3.49 -26.92 30.51
C THR A 111 -3.62 -25.60 31.29
N TYR A 112 -2.66 -24.68 31.05
CA TYR A 112 -2.64 -23.38 31.75
C TYR A 112 -3.24 -22.26 30.88
N SER A 113 -3.15 -22.36 29.57
CA SER A 113 -3.65 -21.37 28.62
C SER A 113 -4.65 -21.99 27.66
N LYS A 114 -5.87 -22.23 28.18
CA LYS A 114 -6.92 -22.92 27.43
C LYS A 114 -7.25 -22.20 26.14
N PRO A 115 -7.23 -22.92 24.99
CA PRO A 115 -7.63 -22.35 23.71
C PRO A 115 -9.14 -22.05 23.71
N SER A 116 -9.56 -21.01 22.98
CA SER A 116 -10.98 -20.73 22.78
C SER A 116 -11.62 -21.77 21.87
N ALA A 117 -12.96 -21.88 21.94
CA ALA A 117 -13.70 -22.75 21.02
C ALA A 117 -13.49 -22.37 19.54
N GLU A 118 -13.36 -21.08 19.25
CA GLU A 118 -13.04 -20.59 17.89
C GLU A 118 -11.68 -21.10 17.40
N LEU A 119 -10.66 -21.12 18.26
CA LEU A 119 -9.34 -21.64 17.89
C LEU A 119 -9.39 -23.17 17.66
N ILE A 120 -10.15 -23.90 18.46
CA ILE A 120 -10.34 -25.34 18.28
C ILE A 120 -11.06 -25.62 16.94
N ASN A 121 -12.09 -24.83 16.63
CA ASN A 121 -12.79 -24.95 15.35
C ASN A 121 -11.86 -24.64 14.16
N LEU A 122 -11.02 -23.59 14.28
CA LEU A 122 -10.00 -23.28 13.26
C LEU A 122 -9.01 -24.44 13.09
N TRP A 123 -8.55 -25.04 14.19
CA TRP A 123 -7.68 -26.20 14.13
C TRP A 123 -8.33 -27.39 13.44
N ASN A 124 -9.57 -27.72 13.79
CA ASN A 124 -10.30 -28.82 13.14
C ASN A 124 -10.46 -28.58 11.65
N HIS A 125 -10.79 -27.36 11.24
CA HIS A 125 -10.86 -26.98 9.84
C HIS A 125 -9.48 -27.12 9.12
N GLN A 126 -8.39 -26.74 9.77
CA GLN A 126 -7.04 -26.94 9.25
C GLN A 126 -6.67 -28.42 9.12
N VAL A 127 -7.13 -29.29 10.04
CA VAL A 127 -6.95 -30.75 9.95
C VAL A 127 -7.63 -31.32 8.71
N GLU A 128 -8.88 -30.89 8.44
CA GLU A 128 -9.62 -31.32 7.26
C GLU A 128 -8.97 -30.85 5.96
N MET A 129 -8.56 -29.60 5.88
CA MET A 129 -7.98 -29.01 4.66
C MET A 129 -6.52 -29.42 4.40
N SER A 130 -5.75 -29.63 5.45
CA SER A 130 -4.28 -29.75 5.37
C SER A 130 -3.71 -30.83 6.28
N PRO A 131 -4.13 -32.12 6.18
CA PRO A 131 -3.73 -33.18 7.10
C PRO A 131 -2.20 -33.32 7.24
N ARG A 132 -1.47 -33.10 6.16
CA ARG A 132 0.00 -33.18 6.14
C ARG A 132 0.65 -32.09 6.98
N TYR A 133 0.13 -30.87 6.92
CA TYR A 133 0.69 -29.75 7.67
C TYR A 133 0.33 -29.82 9.16
N THR A 134 -0.88 -30.24 9.47
CA THR A 134 -1.34 -30.42 10.84
C THR A 134 -0.59 -31.54 11.57
N ALA A 135 -0.41 -32.72 10.93
CA ALA A 135 0.39 -33.81 11.50
C ALA A 135 1.83 -33.36 11.84
N ARG A 136 2.45 -32.54 10.99
CA ARG A 136 3.76 -31.97 11.26
C ARG A 136 3.73 -30.97 12.41
N ALA A 137 2.70 -30.14 12.50
CA ALA A 137 2.54 -29.14 13.56
C ALA A 137 2.29 -29.81 14.92
N GLU A 138 1.49 -30.87 14.97
CA GLU A 138 1.25 -31.69 16.16
C GLU A 138 2.54 -32.28 16.73
N LEU A 139 3.38 -32.88 15.90
CA LEU A 139 4.68 -33.45 16.33
C LEU A 139 5.59 -32.40 17.02
N ILE A 140 5.47 -31.13 16.65
CA ILE A 140 6.31 -30.04 17.17
C ILE A 140 5.65 -29.34 18.37
N SER A 141 4.32 -29.43 18.51
CA SER A 141 3.52 -28.56 19.38
C SER A 141 2.36 -29.31 20.05
N GLU A 142 2.59 -30.56 20.48
CA GLU A 142 1.57 -31.49 20.98
C GLU A 142 0.61 -30.88 22.03
N HIS A 143 1.12 -30.00 22.90
CA HIS A 143 0.32 -29.35 23.95
C HIS A 143 0.20 -27.83 23.78
N GLU A 144 0.60 -27.28 22.63
CA GLU A 144 0.67 -25.84 22.37
C GLU A 144 -0.23 -25.45 21.18
N PRO A 145 -1.57 -25.42 21.36
CA PRO A 145 -2.53 -25.27 20.24
C PRO A 145 -2.38 -23.94 19.48
N HIS A 146 -2.08 -22.83 20.17
CA HIS A 146 -1.86 -21.54 19.51
C HIS A 146 -0.64 -21.58 18.59
N ARG A 147 0.43 -22.27 19.02
CA ARG A 147 1.63 -22.50 18.21
C ARG A 147 1.33 -23.37 17.01
N ALA A 148 0.64 -24.51 17.25
CA ALA A 148 0.29 -25.44 16.18
C ALA A 148 -0.50 -24.75 15.05
N VAL A 149 -1.56 -24.00 15.40
CA VAL A 149 -2.37 -23.23 14.44
C VAL A 149 -1.50 -22.24 13.63
N MET A 150 -0.65 -21.45 14.30
CA MET A 150 0.21 -20.49 13.62
C MET A 150 1.23 -21.13 12.68
N LEU A 151 1.76 -22.31 13.02
CA LEU A 151 2.70 -23.04 12.16
C LEU A 151 1.99 -23.56 10.89
N VAL A 152 0.75 -24.07 11.03
CA VAL A 152 -0.08 -24.45 9.88
C VAL A 152 -0.43 -23.25 9.00
N MET A 153 -0.77 -22.10 9.59
CA MET A 153 -1.01 -20.86 8.87
C MET A 153 0.23 -20.45 8.05
N ALA A 154 1.43 -20.58 8.60
CA ALA A 154 2.66 -20.31 7.87
C ALA A 154 2.86 -21.30 6.71
N ASP A 155 2.58 -22.58 6.91
CA ASP A 155 2.67 -23.58 5.83
C ASP A 155 1.61 -23.32 4.74
N ARG A 156 0.40 -22.85 5.08
CA ARG A 156 -0.63 -22.41 4.13
C ARG A 156 -0.17 -21.17 3.31
N LEU A 157 0.53 -20.21 3.92
CA LEU A 157 1.12 -19.08 3.18
C LEU A 157 2.16 -19.58 2.17
N ASN A 158 2.99 -20.55 2.53
CA ASN A 158 3.93 -21.18 1.58
C ASN A 158 3.17 -21.90 0.44
N ALA A 159 2.09 -22.60 0.77
CA ALA A 159 1.21 -23.22 -0.24
C ALA A 159 0.57 -22.17 -1.17
N THR A 160 0.27 -20.96 -0.67
CA THR A 160 -0.25 -19.84 -1.45
C THR A 160 0.74 -19.39 -2.52
N VAL A 161 2.02 -19.29 -2.19
CA VAL A 161 3.07 -18.99 -3.18
C VAL A 161 3.17 -20.09 -4.24
N ARG A 162 3.12 -21.35 -3.80
CA ARG A 162 3.21 -22.53 -4.67
C ARG A 162 1.92 -22.84 -5.43
N ARG A 163 0.84 -22.13 -5.15
CA ARG A 163 -0.49 -22.36 -5.77
C ARG A 163 -1.04 -23.77 -5.54
N ILE A 164 -0.89 -24.30 -4.33
CA ILE A 164 -1.50 -25.56 -3.93
C ILE A 164 -2.96 -25.27 -3.52
N THR A 165 -3.89 -25.49 -4.46
CA THR A 165 -5.28 -25.01 -4.40
C THR A 165 -6.04 -25.45 -3.15
N ASP A 166 -5.83 -26.68 -2.70
CA ASP A 166 -6.60 -27.25 -1.59
C ASP A 166 -6.21 -26.69 -0.21
N THR A 167 -5.05 -26.06 -0.09
CA THR A 167 -4.49 -25.62 1.19
C THR A 167 -4.10 -24.18 1.23
N MET A 168 -4.00 -23.50 0.07
CA MET A 168 -3.60 -22.09 0.00
C MET A 168 -4.64 -21.16 0.62
N TYR A 169 -4.20 -19.96 1.02
CA TYR A 169 -5.11 -18.85 1.24
C TYR A 169 -5.56 -18.25 -0.10
N HIS A 170 -6.85 -18.07 -0.27
CA HIS A 170 -7.42 -17.48 -1.48
C HIS A 170 -7.34 -15.93 -1.45
N SER A 171 -7.30 -15.35 -0.25
CA SER A 171 -7.18 -13.90 -0.07
C SER A 171 -6.39 -13.55 1.19
N ALA A 172 -5.93 -12.30 1.27
CA ALA A 172 -5.34 -11.77 2.49
C ALA A 172 -6.37 -11.64 3.62
N ASP A 173 -7.65 -11.44 3.28
CA ASP A 173 -8.73 -11.33 4.26
C ASP A 173 -8.97 -12.66 4.98
N GLU A 174 -8.92 -13.80 4.27
CA GLU A 174 -9.00 -15.13 4.88
C GLU A 174 -7.87 -15.34 5.90
N PHE A 175 -6.64 -14.99 5.55
CA PHE A 175 -5.50 -15.07 6.48
C PHE A 175 -5.67 -14.12 7.67
N LEU A 176 -6.21 -12.94 7.45
CA LEU A 176 -6.49 -11.95 8.48
C LEU A 176 -7.55 -12.44 9.48
N ASP A 177 -8.58 -13.14 8.99
CA ASP A 177 -9.61 -13.71 9.84
C ASP A 177 -9.06 -14.81 10.75
N ASP A 178 -8.20 -15.68 10.23
CA ASP A 178 -7.48 -16.69 11.02
C ASP A 178 -6.61 -16.03 12.10
N LEU A 179 -5.85 -14.96 11.75
CA LEU A 179 -5.05 -14.20 12.72
C LEU A 179 -5.91 -13.59 13.84
N ARG A 180 -7.09 -13.09 13.50
CA ARG A 180 -8.03 -12.53 14.48
C ARG A 180 -8.59 -13.60 15.43
N VAL A 181 -8.82 -14.82 14.94
CA VAL A 181 -9.19 -15.97 15.81
C VAL A 181 -8.08 -16.26 16.82
N VAL A 182 -6.83 -16.35 16.33
CA VAL A 182 -5.66 -16.55 17.22
C VAL A 182 -5.55 -15.42 18.26
N GLN A 183 -5.70 -14.17 17.82
CA GLN A 183 -5.64 -12.99 18.69
C GLN A 183 -6.70 -13.03 19.81
N ARG A 184 -7.97 -13.30 19.45
CA ARG A 184 -9.06 -13.40 20.45
C ARG A 184 -8.82 -14.52 21.43
N SER A 185 -8.34 -15.69 20.97
CA SER A 185 -8.05 -16.83 21.83
C SER A 185 -6.92 -16.53 22.82
N LEU A 186 -5.84 -15.89 22.37
CA LEU A 186 -4.72 -15.45 23.22
C LEU A 186 -5.19 -14.42 24.26
N ALA A 187 -6.02 -13.48 23.86
CA ALA A 187 -6.57 -12.48 24.79
C ALA A 187 -7.47 -13.14 25.87
N ALA A 188 -8.31 -14.11 25.47
CA ALA A 188 -9.23 -14.82 26.36
C ALA A 188 -8.50 -15.69 27.38
N CYS A 189 -7.36 -16.30 27.05
CA CYS A 189 -6.54 -17.08 28.01
C CYS A 189 -5.57 -16.20 28.83
N GLY A 190 -5.66 -14.86 28.72
CA GLY A 190 -4.83 -13.93 29.49
C GLY A 190 -3.46 -13.61 28.88
N ALA A 191 -3.12 -14.18 27.72
CA ALA A 191 -1.88 -13.89 27.00
C ALA A 191 -1.97 -12.58 26.20
N VAL A 192 -2.48 -11.50 26.83
CA VAL A 192 -2.81 -10.22 26.17
C VAL A 192 -1.63 -9.57 25.48
N ARG A 193 -0.42 -9.68 26.05
CA ARG A 193 0.80 -9.13 25.40
C ARG A 193 1.17 -9.87 24.11
N ALA A 194 0.90 -11.17 24.02
CA ALA A 194 1.08 -11.92 22.78
C ALA A 194 0.01 -11.53 21.75
N ALA A 195 -1.24 -11.41 22.20
CA ALA A 195 -2.38 -11.01 21.36
C ALA A 195 -2.21 -9.62 20.74
N TYR A 196 -1.95 -8.61 21.57
CA TYR A 196 -1.91 -7.20 21.15
C TYR A 196 -0.49 -6.67 20.88
N GLY A 197 0.52 -7.51 21.03
CA GLY A 197 1.91 -7.26 20.63
C GLY A 197 2.20 -7.84 19.24
N PRO A 198 2.90 -8.99 19.16
CA PRO A 198 3.36 -9.56 17.90
C PRO A 198 2.21 -9.97 16.95
N VAL A 199 1.11 -10.53 17.45
CA VAL A 199 -0.04 -10.90 16.60
C VAL A 199 -0.72 -9.64 16.05
N GLN A 200 -0.88 -8.58 16.84
CA GLN A 200 -1.40 -7.32 16.33
C GLN A 200 -0.46 -6.69 15.28
N THR A 201 0.83 -6.84 15.45
CA THR A 201 1.82 -6.33 14.48
C THR A 201 1.64 -6.96 13.10
N ILE A 202 1.51 -8.30 13.01
CA ILE A 202 1.28 -8.97 11.73
C ILE A 202 -0.13 -8.65 11.18
N ILE A 203 -1.14 -8.45 12.02
CA ILE A 203 -2.48 -7.99 11.58
C ILE A 203 -2.35 -6.64 10.88
N TRP A 204 -1.68 -5.65 11.47
CA TRP A 204 -1.45 -4.35 10.84
C TRP A 204 -0.63 -4.45 9.56
N GLN A 205 0.34 -5.36 9.50
CA GLN A 205 1.11 -5.61 8.27
C GLN A 205 0.21 -6.14 7.15
N VAL A 206 -0.68 -7.09 7.45
CA VAL A 206 -1.64 -7.60 6.45
C VAL A 206 -2.67 -6.55 6.05
N GLU A 207 -3.20 -5.78 6.99
CA GLU A 207 -4.16 -4.70 6.72
C GLU A 207 -3.54 -3.60 5.84
N SER A 208 -2.25 -3.27 6.04
CA SER A 208 -1.55 -2.22 5.29
C SER A 208 -1.08 -2.68 3.91
N PHE A 209 -0.57 -3.89 3.80
CA PHE A 209 0.17 -4.37 2.63
C PHE A 209 -0.54 -5.49 1.87
N GLY A 210 -1.55 -6.15 2.48
CA GLY A 210 -2.22 -7.31 1.91
C GLY A 210 -1.25 -8.43 1.53
N PHE A 211 -1.60 -9.21 0.50
CA PHE A 211 -0.65 -10.10 -0.18
C PHE A 211 0.04 -9.43 -1.36
N HIS A 212 -0.40 -8.23 -1.73
CA HIS A 212 0.06 -7.50 -2.90
C HIS A 212 1.29 -6.61 -2.65
N MET A 213 1.69 -6.37 -1.41
CA MET A 213 2.79 -5.50 -0.96
C MET A 213 2.56 -4.01 -1.26
N VAL A 214 2.30 -3.68 -2.52
CA VAL A 214 1.96 -2.33 -3.00
C VAL A 214 0.82 -2.39 -4.01
N GLU A 215 -0.01 -1.34 -4.06
CA GLU A 215 -1.03 -1.18 -5.10
C GLU A 215 -0.33 -0.65 -6.37
N MET A 216 -0.35 -1.43 -7.46
CA MET A 216 0.25 -1.02 -8.73
C MET A 216 -0.62 0.03 -9.40
N GLU A 217 -0.02 1.18 -9.73
CA GLU A 217 -0.68 2.30 -10.39
C GLU A 217 -0.39 2.26 -11.89
N PHE A 218 -1.31 1.68 -12.66
CA PHE A 218 -1.21 1.65 -14.11
C PHE A 218 -1.41 3.05 -14.67
N ARG A 219 -0.48 3.51 -15.51
CA ARG A 219 -0.52 4.86 -16.06
C ARG A 219 -0.30 4.82 -17.56
N GLN A 220 -1.09 5.62 -18.30
CA GLN A 220 -0.96 5.79 -19.73
C GLN A 220 -1.48 7.17 -20.16
N HIS A 221 -0.95 7.69 -21.27
CA HIS A 221 -1.30 8.97 -21.85
C HIS A 221 -2.65 8.92 -22.55
N SER A 222 -3.51 9.94 -22.34
CA SER A 222 -4.86 10.03 -22.93
C SER A 222 -4.89 9.93 -24.46
N VAL A 223 -3.90 10.50 -25.15
CA VAL A 223 -3.76 10.40 -26.61
C VAL A 223 -3.56 8.97 -27.09
N VAL A 224 -2.89 8.12 -26.30
CA VAL A 224 -2.69 6.70 -26.65
C VAL A 224 -4.02 5.96 -26.61
N HIS A 225 -4.88 6.24 -25.63
CA HIS A 225 -6.22 5.64 -25.55
C HIS A 225 -7.08 6.04 -26.76
N ALA A 226 -7.14 7.34 -27.07
CA ALA A 226 -7.92 7.82 -28.22
C ALA A 226 -7.46 7.21 -29.54
N ARG A 227 -6.15 7.05 -29.74
CA ARG A 227 -5.60 6.40 -30.94
C ARG A 227 -5.93 4.90 -31.00
N ALA A 228 -5.85 4.22 -29.87
CA ALA A 228 -6.18 2.80 -29.78
C ALA A 228 -7.67 2.56 -30.08
N LEU A 229 -8.59 3.36 -29.52
CA LEU A 229 -10.00 3.30 -29.84
C LEU A 229 -10.29 3.53 -31.32
N LYS A 230 -9.67 4.57 -31.89
CA LYS A 230 -9.80 4.85 -33.33
C LYS A 230 -9.38 3.66 -34.19
N ASP A 231 -8.22 3.08 -33.89
CA ASP A 231 -7.69 1.91 -34.61
C ASP A 231 -8.62 0.68 -34.48
N ILE A 232 -9.17 0.43 -33.28
CA ILE A 232 -10.12 -0.66 -33.05
C ILE A 232 -11.45 -0.43 -33.79
N HIS A 233 -11.96 0.81 -33.83
CA HIS A 233 -13.19 1.15 -34.53
C HIS A 233 -13.03 1.03 -36.06
N GLU A 234 -11.84 1.35 -36.61
CA GLU A 234 -11.56 1.27 -38.04
C GLU A 234 -11.31 -0.17 -38.51
N ASN A 235 -10.59 -0.98 -37.74
CA ASN A 235 -10.09 -2.29 -38.14
C ASN A 235 -10.77 -3.47 -37.43
N GLY A 236 -11.55 -3.20 -36.37
CA GLY A 236 -12.11 -4.23 -35.47
C GLY A 236 -11.09 -4.80 -34.50
N ILE A 237 -11.55 -5.32 -33.36
CA ILE A 237 -10.68 -5.83 -32.29
C ILE A 237 -9.80 -7.03 -32.71
N HIS A 238 -10.21 -7.76 -33.73
CA HIS A 238 -9.49 -8.91 -34.29
C HIS A 238 -8.77 -8.59 -35.59
N GLY A 239 -8.81 -7.33 -36.04
CA GLY A 239 -8.17 -6.88 -37.27
C GLY A 239 -6.65 -6.69 -37.15
N ASP A 240 -6.06 -6.10 -38.18
CA ASP A 240 -4.63 -5.76 -38.17
C ASP A 240 -4.39 -4.45 -37.43
N LEU A 241 -4.33 -4.56 -36.10
CA LEU A 241 -4.13 -3.42 -35.20
C LEU A 241 -2.67 -2.98 -35.12
N GLN A 242 -2.47 -1.71 -34.88
CA GLN A 242 -1.14 -1.14 -34.62
C GLN A 242 -0.52 -1.80 -33.38
N PRO A 243 0.83 -1.92 -33.33
CA PRO A 243 1.51 -2.56 -32.19
C PRO A 243 1.17 -1.91 -30.84
N MET A 244 1.03 -0.57 -30.79
CA MET A 244 0.65 0.15 -29.58
C MET A 244 -0.80 -0.17 -29.15
N THR A 245 -1.72 -0.31 -30.08
CA THR A 245 -3.11 -0.69 -29.80
C THR A 245 -3.19 -2.09 -29.20
N ARG A 246 -2.43 -3.04 -29.76
CA ARG A 246 -2.31 -4.41 -29.19
C ARG A 246 -1.75 -4.37 -27.78
N GLU A 247 -0.72 -3.57 -27.52
CA GLU A 247 -0.14 -3.42 -26.17
C GLU A 247 -1.12 -2.80 -25.18
N VAL A 248 -1.97 -1.84 -25.60
CA VAL A 248 -3.05 -1.30 -24.76
C VAL A 248 -4.05 -2.39 -24.38
N ILE A 249 -4.53 -3.18 -25.34
CA ILE A 249 -5.43 -4.32 -25.10
C ILE A 249 -4.78 -5.33 -24.14
N ASP A 250 -3.53 -5.70 -24.40
CA ASP A 250 -2.79 -6.67 -23.57
C ASP A 250 -2.52 -6.13 -22.16
N THR A 251 -2.48 -4.80 -22.01
CA THR A 251 -2.41 -4.15 -20.70
C THR A 251 -3.68 -4.38 -19.88
N PHE A 252 -4.87 -4.16 -20.44
CA PHE A 252 -6.13 -4.43 -19.74
C PHE A 252 -6.26 -5.92 -19.41
N ARG A 253 -5.88 -6.80 -20.33
CA ARG A 253 -5.81 -8.25 -20.08
C ARG A 253 -4.81 -8.61 -18.97
N ALA A 254 -3.69 -7.89 -18.89
CA ALA A 254 -2.74 -8.07 -17.80
C ALA A 254 -3.36 -7.66 -16.46
N ILE A 255 -4.03 -6.51 -16.40
CA ILE A 255 -4.70 -6.03 -15.20
C ILE A 255 -5.74 -7.07 -14.74
N GLY A 256 -6.62 -7.53 -15.61
CA GLY A 256 -7.62 -8.57 -15.28
C GLY A 256 -6.98 -9.85 -14.75
N SER A 257 -5.91 -10.32 -15.40
CA SER A 257 -5.18 -11.51 -14.95
C SER A 257 -4.49 -11.34 -13.60
N ILE A 258 -3.96 -10.13 -13.31
CA ILE A 258 -3.33 -9.78 -12.03
C ILE A 258 -4.40 -9.73 -10.93
N GLN A 259 -5.54 -9.08 -11.18
CA GLN A 259 -6.64 -9.02 -10.23
C GLN A 259 -7.18 -10.39 -9.88
N LYS A 260 -7.41 -11.24 -10.88
CA LYS A 260 -7.90 -12.62 -10.73
C LYS A 260 -6.91 -13.48 -9.94
N ARG A 261 -5.61 -13.24 -10.13
CA ARG A 261 -4.56 -14.07 -9.55
C ARG A 261 -4.09 -13.62 -8.17
N TYR A 262 -4.03 -12.31 -7.91
CA TYR A 262 -3.40 -11.73 -6.72
C TYR A 262 -4.34 -10.84 -5.90
N GLY A 263 -5.57 -10.67 -6.36
CA GLY A 263 -6.58 -9.83 -5.73
C GLY A 263 -6.71 -8.45 -6.38
N LYS A 264 -7.90 -7.87 -6.27
CA LYS A 264 -8.28 -6.61 -6.92
C LYS A 264 -7.37 -5.46 -6.54
N LYS A 265 -7.01 -5.34 -5.25
CA LYS A 265 -6.19 -4.23 -4.73
C LYS A 265 -4.82 -4.12 -5.39
N MET A 266 -4.29 -5.20 -5.98
CA MET A 266 -2.98 -5.16 -6.61
C MET A 266 -2.93 -4.31 -7.87
N ALA A 267 -4.03 -4.22 -8.65
CA ALA A 267 -4.04 -3.59 -9.97
C ALA A 267 -5.38 -2.93 -10.30
N HIS A 268 -5.97 -2.19 -9.35
CA HIS A 268 -7.26 -1.53 -9.58
C HIS A 268 -7.12 -0.07 -10.00
N ARG A 269 -5.96 0.57 -9.74
CA ARG A 269 -5.76 1.98 -10.04
C ARG A 269 -5.25 2.18 -11.47
N TYR A 270 -6.00 2.97 -12.24
CA TYR A 270 -5.64 3.33 -13.60
C TYR A 270 -5.58 4.85 -13.75
N ILE A 271 -4.38 5.39 -13.98
CA ILE A 271 -4.10 6.82 -14.03
C ILE A 271 -4.03 7.26 -15.49
N ILE A 272 -4.72 8.34 -15.84
CA ILE A 272 -4.70 8.93 -17.18
C ILE A 272 -3.86 10.20 -17.14
N SER A 273 -2.70 10.21 -17.80
CA SER A 273 -1.90 11.42 -17.97
C SER A 273 -2.55 12.36 -18.99
N PHE A 274 -2.38 13.67 -18.76
CA PHE A 274 -2.92 14.73 -19.61
C PHE A 274 -4.44 14.60 -19.84
N THR A 275 -5.19 14.45 -18.76
CA THR A 275 -6.65 14.39 -18.84
C THR A 275 -7.22 15.78 -19.07
N LYS A 276 -7.92 15.96 -20.20
CA LYS A 276 -8.57 17.24 -20.60
C LYS A 276 -10.09 17.20 -20.57
N SER A 277 -10.69 16.02 -20.58
CA SER A 277 -12.13 15.86 -20.66
C SER A 277 -12.62 14.58 -19.99
N ALA A 278 -13.90 14.54 -19.67
CA ALA A 278 -14.57 13.32 -19.17
C ALA A 278 -14.54 12.16 -20.20
N GLN A 279 -14.41 12.48 -21.49
CA GLN A 279 -14.30 11.46 -22.53
C GLN A 279 -13.07 10.59 -22.33
N HIS A 280 -11.92 11.16 -21.93
CA HIS A 280 -10.71 10.36 -21.67
C HIS A 280 -10.91 9.29 -20.56
N VAL A 281 -11.82 9.55 -19.61
CA VAL A 281 -12.20 8.54 -18.60
C VAL A 281 -13.11 7.47 -19.22
N ALA A 282 -14.07 7.88 -20.06
CA ALA A 282 -14.93 6.95 -20.78
C ALA A 282 -14.12 6.04 -21.72
N ASP A 283 -13.12 6.60 -22.42
CA ASP A 283 -12.24 5.87 -23.34
C ASP A 283 -11.53 4.69 -22.62
N VAL A 284 -11.13 4.87 -21.37
CA VAL A 284 -10.49 3.79 -20.58
C VAL A 284 -11.48 2.65 -20.29
N PHE A 285 -12.72 2.98 -19.89
CA PHE A 285 -13.73 1.95 -19.65
C PHE A 285 -14.11 1.23 -20.93
N GLU A 286 -14.26 1.96 -22.04
CA GLU A 286 -14.54 1.36 -23.35
C GLU A 286 -13.43 0.40 -23.79
N LEU A 287 -12.15 0.80 -23.67
CA LEU A 287 -10.99 -0.05 -23.96
C LEU A 287 -10.95 -1.29 -23.06
N ALA A 288 -11.26 -1.12 -21.77
CA ALA A 288 -11.33 -2.24 -20.85
C ALA A 288 -12.38 -3.26 -21.31
N HIS A 289 -13.61 -2.82 -21.60
CA HIS A 289 -14.67 -3.72 -22.08
C HIS A 289 -14.33 -4.37 -23.44
N LEU A 290 -13.81 -3.61 -24.40
CA LEU A 290 -13.41 -4.16 -25.70
C LEU A 290 -12.25 -5.19 -25.61
N SER A 291 -11.46 -5.14 -24.53
CA SER A 291 -10.31 -6.04 -24.35
C SER A 291 -10.70 -7.46 -23.93
N PHE A 292 -11.97 -7.71 -23.55
CA PHE A 292 -12.45 -9.00 -23.06
C PHE A 292 -13.67 -9.49 -23.86
N ALA A 293 -13.83 -10.80 -23.94
CA ALA A 293 -14.97 -11.42 -24.59
C ALA A 293 -16.20 -11.49 -23.67
N HIS A 294 -15.96 -11.57 -22.36
CA HIS A 294 -17.01 -11.70 -21.34
C HIS A 294 -16.91 -10.57 -20.32
N GLU A 295 -18.06 -10.02 -19.94
CA GLU A 295 -18.17 -8.92 -18.98
C GLU A 295 -17.57 -9.26 -17.60
N GLU A 296 -17.71 -10.51 -17.17
CA GLU A 296 -17.18 -11.02 -15.90
C GLU A 296 -15.64 -11.02 -15.81
N ASP A 297 -14.95 -10.97 -16.95
CA ASP A 297 -13.48 -10.92 -17.02
C ASP A 297 -12.94 -9.49 -17.03
N VAL A 298 -13.80 -8.48 -17.22
CA VAL A 298 -13.42 -7.07 -17.22
C VAL A 298 -12.92 -6.66 -15.84
N PRO A 299 -11.71 -6.07 -15.74
CA PRO A 299 -11.17 -5.69 -14.45
C PRO A 299 -11.96 -4.52 -13.81
N GLU A 300 -12.08 -4.55 -12.48
CA GLU A 300 -12.59 -3.39 -11.75
C GLU A 300 -11.50 -2.31 -11.71
N LEU A 301 -11.82 -1.10 -12.15
CA LEU A 301 -10.87 0.00 -12.27
C LEU A 301 -11.33 1.25 -11.51
N ASP A 302 -10.43 1.77 -10.68
CA ASP A 302 -10.50 3.13 -10.18
C ASP A 302 -9.75 4.01 -11.18
N VAL A 303 -10.48 4.60 -12.13
CA VAL A 303 -9.88 5.48 -13.16
C VAL A 303 -9.63 6.86 -12.58
N ILE A 304 -8.36 7.26 -12.54
CA ILE A 304 -7.89 8.48 -11.88
C ILE A 304 -7.39 9.47 -12.93
N PRO A 305 -8.12 10.56 -13.19
CA PRO A 305 -7.65 11.62 -14.08
C PRO A 305 -6.51 12.41 -13.43
N LEU A 306 -5.42 12.63 -14.18
CA LEU A 306 -4.30 13.46 -13.78
C LEU A 306 -4.37 14.78 -14.52
N PHE A 307 -4.40 15.89 -13.77
CA PHE A 307 -4.43 17.25 -14.30
C PHE A 307 -3.04 17.87 -14.13
N GLU A 308 -2.29 17.99 -15.21
CA GLU A 308 -0.88 18.38 -15.18
C GLU A 308 -0.62 19.82 -15.58
N GLN A 309 -1.54 20.43 -16.32
CA GLN A 309 -1.45 21.82 -16.78
C GLN A 309 -2.37 22.72 -15.98
N LEU A 310 -2.08 24.03 -15.94
CA LEU A 310 -2.92 24.99 -15.22
C LEU A 310 -4.34 25.04 -15.78
N GLU A 311 -4.47 24.98 -17.08
CA GLU A 311 -5.76 24.95 -17.80
C GLU A 311 -6.57 23.70 -17.47
N ASP A 312 -5.89 22.53 -17.34
CA ASP A 312 -6.53 21.28 -16.94
C ASP A 312 -7.05 21.37 -15.50
N LEU A 313 -6.30 22.03 -14.60
CA LEU A 313 -6.72 22.28 -13.22
C LEU A 313 -7.94 23.19 -13.13
N GLU A 314 -8.03 24.21 -13.96
CA GLU A 314 -9.20 25.10 -14.03
C GLU A 314 -10.45 24.35 -14.52
N ALA A 315 -10.26 23.41 -15.45
CA ALA A 315 -11.34 22.57 -15.99
C ALA A 315 -11.69 21.35 -15.09
N ALA A 316 -10.87 21.02 -14.09
CA ALA A 316 -10.96 19.79 -13.31
C ALA A 316 -12.32 19.59 -12.62
N SER A 317 -12.91 20.65 -12.06
CA SER A 317 -14.23 20.58 -11.41
C SER A 317 -15.34 20.21 -12.40
N THR A 318 -15.30 20.81 -13.60
CA THR A 318 -16.27 20.54 -14.67
C THR A 318 -16.09 19.13 -15.23
N CYS A 319 -14.85 18.69 -15.42
CA CYS A 319 -14.52 17.34 -15.86
C CYS A 319 -15.04 16.30 -14.85
N SER A 320 -14.75 16.48 -13.57
CA SER A 320 -15.18 15.57 -12.50
C SER A 320 -16.72 15.47 -12.41
N ILE A 321 -17.46 16.60 -12.51
CA ILE A 321 -18.93 16.60 -12.51
C ILE A 321 -19.48 15.86 -13.75
N ARG A 322 -18.86 16.00 -14.91
CA ARG A 322 -19.28 15.31 -16.13
C ARG A 322 -19.00 13.80 -16.03
N CYS A 323 -17.87 13.39 -15.45
CA CYS A 323 -17.58 11.98 -15.18
C CYS A 323 -18.67 11.35 -14.30
N LEU A 324 -19.16 12.04 -13.25
CA LEU A 324 -20.25 11.55 -12.40
C LEU A 324 -21.58 11.33 -13.16
N ARG A 325 -21.77 11.97 -14.31
CA ARG A 325 -22.96 11.81 -15.15
C ARG A 325 -22.78 10.80 -16.27
N CYS A 326 -21.57 10.35 -16.56
CA CYS A 326 -21.28 9.37 -17.58
C CYS A 326 -21.91 8.01 -17.22
N PRO A 327 -22.60 7.31 -18.13
CA PRO A 327 -23.19 5.99 -17.86
C PRO A 327 -22.17 4.96 -17.36
N TRP A 328 -21.01 4.90 -17.98
CA TRP A 328 -19.91 4.00 -17.61
C TRP A 328 -19.35 4.29 -16.21
N CYS A 329 -19.18 5.57 -15.88
CA CYS A 329 -18.73 5.95 -14.55
C CYS A 329 -19.79 5.65 -13.47
N LYS A 330 -21.07 5.68 -13.82
CA LYS A 330 -22.15 5.35 -12.89
C LYS A 330 -22.24 3.86 -12.57
N SER A 331 -21.98 3.00 -13.54
CA SER A 331 -21.97 1.54 -13.35
C SER A 331 -20.71 1.09 -12.58
N ALA A 332 -19.58 1.77 -12.77
CA ALA A 332 -18.32 1.48 -12.09
C ALA A 332 -18.24 2.06 -10.66
N LEU A 333 -19.15 2.99 -10.28
CA LEU A 333 -19.19 3.52 -8.93
C LEU A 333 -19.83 2.49 -7.98
N PRO A 334 -19.08 1.92 -7.04
CA PRO A 334 -19.70 1.22 -5.92
C PRO A 334 -20.59 2.24 -5.18
N ARG A 335 -21.73 1.76 -4.65
CA ARG A 335 -22.77 2.53 -3.95
C ARG A 335 -22.21 3.68 -3.08
N PRO A 336 -22.97 4.72 -2.72
CA PRO A 336 -22.60 6.12 -2.42
C PRO A 336 -21.51 6.42 -1.36
N THR A 337 -20.68 5.46 -1.00
CA THR A 337 -19.54 5.62 -0.09
C THR A 337 -18.18 5.70 -0.80
N ALA A 338 -18.12 5.58 -2.14
CA ALA A 338 -16.86 5.66 -2.87
C ALA A 338 -16.38 7.12 -2.94
N ALA A 339 -15.24 7.37 -2.31
CA ALA A 339 -14.52 8.62 -2.43
C ALA A 339 -13.87 8.70 -3.83
N TRP A 340 -14.22 9.68 -4.63
CA TRP A 340 -13.50 10.01 -5.85
C TRP A 340 -12.07 10.43 -5.50
N ARG A 341 -11.09 9.76 -6.06
CA ARG A 341 -9.68 10.14 -5.95
C ARG A 341 -9.30 10.87 -7.23
N SER A 342 -8.89 12.11 -7.11
CA SER A 342 -8.24 12.86 -8.18
C SER A 342 -6.80 13.13 -7.79
N CYS A 343 -5.86 12.78 -8.65
CA CYS A 343 -4.45 13.13 -8.48
C CYS A 343 -4.18 14.48 -9.14
N TRP A 344 -3.62 15.40 -8.37
CA TRP A 344 -3.16 16.70 -8.85
C TRP A 344 -1.64 16.65 -8.91
N ALA A 345 -1.05 16.57 -10.09
CA ALA A 345 0.37 16.79 -10.26
C ALA A 345 0.60 18.27 -10.58
N ILE A 346 1.38 18.92 -9.75
CA ILE A 346 1.90 20.26 -10.07
C ILE A 346 3.17 20.02 -10.87
N PRO A 347 3.25 20.46 -12.15
CA PRO A 347 4.48 20.35 -12.89
C PRO A 347 5.58 21.12 -12.15
N THR A 348 6.73 20.51 -11.98
CA THR A 348 7.92 21.19 -11.50
C THR A 348 8.34 22.19 -12.57
N LEU A 349 7.81 23.42 -12.48
CA LEU A 349 8.33 24.55 -13.23
C LEU A 349 9.79 24.78 -12.83
N PRO A 350 10.74 24.83 -13.78
CA PRO A 350 12.09 25.20 -13.47
C PRO A 350 12.11 26.66 -13.01
N ARG A 351 12.39 26.88 -11.72
CA ARG A 351 12.70 28.16 -11.10
C ARG A 351 11.56 29.18 -11.00
N MET A 352 10.69 29.02 -10.01
CA MET A 352 10.18 30.19 -9.29
C MET A 352 10.14 29.87 -7.77
N PRO A 353 10.68 30.73 -6.90
CA PRO A 353 10.51 30.60 -5.45
C PRO A 353 9.13 31.19 -5.10
N VAL A 354 8.08 30.38 -5.23
CA VAL A 354 6.77 30.76 -4.72
C VAL A 354 6.46 29.87 -3.54
N LEU A 355 6.54 30.46 -2.37
CA LEU A 355 5.86 29.93 -1.18
C LEU A 355 4.39 29.69 -1.54
N PRO A 356 3.80 28.51 -1.26
CA PRO A 356 2.41 28.29 -1.50
C PRO A 356 1.60 29.22 -0.59
N ARG A 357 1.05 30.29 -1.14
CA ARG A 357 -0.08 30.95 -0.49
C ARG A 357 -1.25 29.99 -0.58
N PRO A 358 -1.99 29.75 0.52
CA PRO A 358 -3.22 28.96 0.44
C PRO A 358 -4.13 29.65 -0.57
N CYS A 359 -4.52 28.90 -1.60
CA CYS A 359 -5.42 29.40 -2.63
C CYS A 359 -6.77 29.71 -1.97
N SER A 360 -7.08 30.98 -1.80
CA SER A 360 -8.35 31.46 -1.25
C SER A 360 -9.59 31.06 -2.10
N ARG A 361 -9.37 30.45 -3.27
CA ARG A 361 -10.43 29.92 -4.14
C ARG A 361 -10.78 28.45 -3.87
N CYS A 362 -10.02 27.74 -3.04
CA CYS A 362 -10.30 26.34 -2.65
C CYS A 362 -11.06 26.20 -1.33
N THR A 363 -11.49 27.29 -0.71
CA THR A 363 -12.40 27.24 0.44
C THR A 363 -13.81 26.91 -0.05
N PRO A 364 -14.47 25.86 0.46
CA PRO A 364 -15.87 25.62 0.14
C PRO A 364 -16.70 26.79 0.67
N ARG A 365 -17.34 27.55 -0.21
CA ARG A 365 -18.36 28.55 0.19
C ARG A 365 -19.44 27.78 0.95
N ARG A 366 -19.55 28.01 2.23
CA ARG A 366 -20.75 27.68 3.01
C ARG A 366 -21.88 28.58 2.54
N SER A 367 -22.72 28.11 1.64
CA SER A 367 -24.03 28.68 1.43
C SER A 367 -24.94 28.08 2.50
N ALA A 368 -25.27 28.87 3.50
CA ALA A 368 -26.36 28.58 4.42
C ALA A 368 -27.68 28.61 3.65
N SER A 369 -28.35 27.48 3.54
CA SER A 369 -29.76 27.41 3.11
C SER A 369 -30.58 26.97 4.32
N PRO A 370 -31.68 27.69 4.64
CA PRO A 370 -32.53 27.38 5.76
C PRO A 370 -33.64 26.40 5.33
N SER A 371 -33.33 25.14 5.16
CA SER A 371 -34.35 24.10 5.10
C SER A 371 -33.68 22.74 5.33
N GLY A 372 -34.11 22.06 6.39
CA GLY A 372 -33.51 20.89 6.99
C GLY A 372 -33.60 19.61 6.18
N GLN A 373 -32.84 19.51 5.08
CA GLN A 373 -32.53 18.26 4.41
C GLN A 373 -31.07 17.92 4.66
N ARG A 374 -30.82 16.79 5.33
CA ARG A 374 -29.50 16.21 5.52
C ARG A 374 -28.91 15.92 4.14
N ARG A 375 -27.98 16.77 3.69
CA ARG A 375 -27.13 16.47 2.53
C ARG A 375 -25.97 15.63 3.03
N THR A 376 -25.86 14.41 2.49
CA THR A 376 -24.68 13.57 2.57
C THR A 376 -23.47 14.34 2.04
N ILE A 377 -22.51 14.62 2.91
CA ILE A 377 -21.25 15.25 2.55
C ILE A 377 -20.40 14.14 1.93
N SER A 378 -20.21 14.19 0.61
CA SER A 378 -19.19 13.40 -0.05
C SER A 378 -17.82 13.96 0.36
N THR A 379 -17.05 13.18 1.11
CA THR A 379 -15.69 13.54 1.53
C THR A 379 -14.76 13.42 0.31
N TRP A 380 -14.27 14.56 -0.17
CA TRP A 380 -13.23 14.59 -1.20
C TRP A 380 -11.88 14.29 -0.56
N CYS A 381 -11.27 13.18 -0.93
CA CYS A 381 -9.90 12.89 -0.55
C CYS A 381 -8.99 13.32 -1.72
N SER A 382 -8.32 14.47 -1.58
CA SER A 382 -7.31 14.93 -2.53
C SER A 382 -5.97 14.33 -2.13
N CYS A 383 -5.43 13.44 -2.94
CA CYS A 383 -4.04 13.02 -2.80
C CYS A 383 -3.17 13.93 -3.65
N THR A 384 -2.37 14.76 -3.01
CA THR A 384 -1.29 15.48 -3.69
C THR A 384 -0.13 14.49 -3.86
N VAL A 385 0.02 13.93 -5.05
CA VAL A 385 1.23 13.19 -5.41
C VAL A 385 2.25 14.22 -5.85
N ALA A 386 3.14 14.61 -4.95
CA ALA A 386 4.39 15.22 -5.35
C ALA A 386 5.22 14.11 -6.03
N ALA A 387 5.15 14.04 -7.36
CA ALA A 387 6.10 13.26 -8.13
C ALA A 387 7.47 13.90 -7.94
N VAL A 388 8.26 13.37 -7.01
CA VAL A 388 9.70 13.60 -6.99
C VAL A 388 10.25 12.71 -8.10
N PRO A 389 10.69 13.28 -9.25
CA PRO A 389 11.40 12.46 -10.21
C PRO A 389 12.70 12.05 -9.53
N TRP A 390 12.92 10.76 -9.37
CA TRP A 390 14.22 10.17 -9.10
C TRP A 390 15.09 10.26 -10.37
N ALA A 391 15.16 11.45 -10.95
CA ALA A 391 16.29 11.84 -11.74
C ALA A 391 17.37 12.16 -10.71
N VAL A 392 18.36 11.29 -10.58
CA VAL A 392 19.64 11.61 -9.95
C VAL A 392 20.27 12.74 -10.73
N ALA A 393 19.79 13.96 -10.51
CA ALA A 393 20.48 15.16 -10.88
C ALA A 393 21.42 15.47 -9.71
N ALA A 394 22.71 15.35 -9.99
CA ALA A 394 23.76 15.84 -9.13
C ALA A 394 23.55 17.35 -8.88
N ALA A 395 22.79 17.70 -7.86
CA ALA A 395 22.67 19.05 -7.34
C ALA A 395 23.49 19.13 -6.05
N ARG A 396 24.47 20.01 -6.08
CA ARG A 396 25.30 20.37 -4.90
C ARG A 396 24.39 20.72 -3.74
N PRO A 397 24.68 20.27 -2.49
CA PRO A 397 23.90 20.62 -1.34
C PRO A 397 24.16 22.10 -0.98
N THR A 398 23.20 22.96 -1.23
CA THR A 398 23.13 24.27 -0.59
C THR A 398 22.55 24.05 0.81
N ARG A 399 23.32 24.38 1.83
CA ARG A 399 22.95 24.30 3.25
C ARG A 399 21.62 25.02 3.51
N PRO A 400 20.62 24.40 4.11
CA PRO A 400 19.47 25.13 4.63
C PRO A 400 19.87 25.84 5.90
N CYS A 401 19.73 27.17 5.91
CA CYS A 401 19.95 28.01 7.07
C CYS A 401 18.71 27.94 7.98
N TRP A 402 18.70 27.04 8.94
CA TRP A 402 17.73 27.04 10.03
C TRP A 402 18.17 28.06 11.08
N ARG A 403 17.53 29.21 11.11
CA ARG A 403 17.61 30.14 12.26
C ARG A 403 16.67 29.62 13.34
N SER A 404 17.24 29.12 14.43
CA SER A 404 16.51 28.84 15.66
C SER A 404 16.03 30.17 16.30
N PRO A 405 14.80 30.24 16.84
CA PRO A 405 14.38 31.41 17.61
C PRO A 405 15.16 31.44 18.91
N ARG A 406 15.80 32.58 19.20
CA ARG A 406 16.46 32.87 20.47
C ARG A 406 15.39 32.95 21.56
N VAL A 407 15.39 32.03 22.49
CA VAL A 407 14.73 32.18 23.78
C VAL A 407 15.67 32.99 24.65
N ARG A 408 15.28 34.21 25.04
CA ARG A 408 15.91 34.97 26.10
C ARG A 408 15.53 34.35 27.44
N SER A 409 16.47 33.74 28.14
CA SER A 409 16.34 33.49 29.57
C SER A 409 17.32 34.41 30.33
N THR A 410 16.76 35.36 31.02
CA THR A 410 17.42 36.08 32.12
C THR A 410 17.15 35.35 33.40
N ALA A 411 18.14 34.68 33.96
CA ALA A 411 18.21 34.39 35.38
C ALA A 411 19.69 34.12 35.75
N SER A 412 20.27 35.08 36.45
CA SER A 412 21.51 34.96 37.16
C SER A 412 21.32 34.16 38.45
N LEU A 413 22.13 33.14 38.69
CA LEU A 413 22.39 32.65 40.05
C LEU A 413 23.82 32.13 40.16
N SER A 414 24.47 32.65 41.17
CA SER A 414 25.84 32.55 41.60
C SER A 414 26.24 31.13 42.05
N LEU A 415 27.52 30.81 41.75
CA LEU A 415 28.25 29.64 42.28
C LEU A 415 28.66 29.84 43.75
N PRO A 416 28.91 28.73 44.45
CA PRO A 416 30.19 28.63 45.16
C PRO A 416 30.99 27.37 44.88
N SER A 417 32.27 27.53 45.00
CA SER A 417 33.43 26.69 44.76
C SER A 417 33.67 25.55 45.79
N ARG A 418 34.50 24.58 45.35
CA ARG A 418 35.32 23.55 46.04
C ARG A 418 34.67 22.14 46.02
N ALA A 419 35.36 21.06 45.64
CA ALA A 419 36.72 20.62 45.90
C ALA A 419 37.14 19.48 44.98
N LYS A 420 38.43 19.22 44.89
CA LYS A 420 39.19 18.23 44.12
C LYS A 420 38.95 16.76 44.61
N SER A 421 38.95 15.77 43.69
CA SER A 421 39.89 14.62 43.74
C SER A 421 39.65 13.63 42.60
N SER A 422 40.70 13.39 41.81
CA SER A 422 41.33 12.17 41.27
C SER A 422 40.51 11.02 40.65
N LEU A 423 40.62 10.91 39.31
CA LEU A 423 41.09 9.82 38.39
C LEU A 423 40.45 8.41 38.44
N PRO A 424 40.67 7.56 37.39
CA PRO A 424 40.01 7.55 36.10
C PRO A 424 39.41 6.12 35.81
N VAL A 425 38.40 6.01 34.97
CA VAL A 425 38.11 4.77 34.22
C VAL A 425 37.54 5.12 32.86
N THR A 426 38.26 4.75 31.85
CA THR A 426 37.95 4.71 30.43
C THR A 426 36.74 3.80 30.15
N ALA A 427 35.74 4.31 29.45
CA ALA A 427 34.79 3.54 28.68
C ALA A 427 34.42 4.33 27.42
N THR A 428 34.95 3.89 26.30
CA THR A 428 34.62 4.35 24.97
C THR A 428 33.23 3.86 24.58
N ALA A 429 32.26 4.76 24.50
CA ALA A 429 31.03 4.56 23.78
C ALA A 429 31.09 5.34 22.47
N ARG A 430 31.15 4.62 21.36
CA ARG A 430 31.01 5.19 20.02
C ARG A 430 29.54 5.48 19.79
N CYS A 431 29.16 6.73 19.72
CA CYS A 431 27.96 7.18 19.05
C CYS A 431 28.28 7.38 17.56
N SER A 432 27.74 6.53 16.72
CA SER A 432 27.65 6.75 15.28
C SER A 432 26.22 7.20 14.99
N ALA A 433 26.02 8.48 14.77
CA ALA A 433 24.84 8.99 14.08
C ALA A 433 25.23 9.21 12.62
N PRO A 434 24.40 8.81 11.68
CA PRO A 434 24.54 9.25 10.30
C PRO A 434 23.73 10.52 10.06
N CYS A 435 24.33 11.40 9.31
CA CYS A 435 23.65 12.50 8.62
C CYS A 435 22.76 12.00 7.49
#